data_c118cacc3087ababd6e4ecea20c07ef7
#
_entry.id   c118cacc3087ababd6e4ecea20c07ef7
#
_cell.length_a   1.000
_cell.length_b   1.000
_cell.length_c   1.000
_cell.angle_alpha   90.00
_cell.angle_beta   90.00
_cell.angle_gamma   90.00
#
_symmetry.space_group_name_H-M   'P 1'
#
loop_
_entity.id
_entity.type
_entity.pdbx_description
1 polymer ?
#
loop_
_entity_poly.entity_id
_entity_poly.type
_entity_poly.pdbx_seq_one_letter_code
_entity_poly.pdbx_strand_id
1 'polypeptide(L)'
;MGPGGSQEASFDLRASVHAGAYHVTCDAVIIGSVDAAFTLIRRRGVTDTTLAQWVKHWEPLPGGTYEAQPYEADETAPAIDWQAGDQLVFRYAAMNTTTPDAFIPNGDGPFSHGRIPSIALPP
;
A
#
# COMPACT_ATOMS: atom_id res chain seq x y z
N MET A 1 -11.65 -3.14 5.06
CA MET A 1 -10.61 -4.03 5.61
C MET A 1 -10.61 -3.91 7.11
N GLY A 2 -10.95 -4.97 7.76
CA GLY A 2 -10.99 -5.06 9.22
C GLY A 2 -9.83 -5.86 9.77
N PRO A 3 -9.95 -6.38 11.01
CA PRO A 3 -8.87 -7.10 11.66
C PRO A 3 -8.34 -8.26 10.83
N GLY A 4 -7.04 -8.27 10.56
CA GLY A 4 -6.38 -9.30 9.76
C GLY A 4 -6.59 -9.23 8.25
N GLY A 5 -7.33 -8.23 7.76
CA GLY A 5 -7.57 -8.06 6.33
C GLY A 5 -6.33 -7.52 5.61
N SER A 6 -6.20 -7.87 4.33
CA SER A 6 -5.14 -7.35 3.47
C SER A 6 -5.61 -7.22 2.03
N GLN A 7 -4.98 -6.31 1.28
CA GLN A 7 -5.21 -6.10 -0.15
C GLN A 7 -3.89 -5.82 -0.85
N GLU A 8 -3.89 -6.05 -2.18
CA GLU A 8 -2.72 -5.81 -3.03
C GLU A 8 -3.10 -5.04 -4.27
N ALA A 9 -2.17 -4.21 -4.74
CA ALA A 9 -2.15 -3.65 -6.09
C ALA A 9 -0.90 -4.18 -6.79
N SER A 10 -1.05 -4.66 -8.01
CA SER A 10 0.05 -5.26 -8.78
C SER A 10 0.33 -4.43 -10.03
N PHE A 11 1.60 -4.23 -10.34
CA PHE A 11 2.06 -3.48 -11.50
C PHE A 11 3.08 -4.31 -12.25
N ASP A 12 2.89 -4.45 -13.57
CA ASP A 12 3.86 -5.15 -14.39
C ASP A 12 5.15 -4.33 -14.52
N LEU A 13 6.28 -4.96 -14.23
CA LEU A 13 7.58 -4.35 -14.46
C LEU A 13 8.05 -4.65 -15.87
N ARG A 14 8.71 -3.68 -16.50
CA ARG A 14 9.17 -3.79 -17.89
C ARG A 14 10.66 -3.59 -18.05
N ALA A 15 11.36 -3.29 -16.97
CA ALA A 15 12.79 -3.05 -16.95
C ALA A 15 13.33 -3.20 -15.53
N SER A 16 14.64 -3.32 -15.41
CA SER A 16 15.31 -3.29 -14.11
C SER A 16 15.10 -1.96 -13.42
N VAL A 17 15.11 -1.98 -12.09
CA VAL A 17 14.88 -0.81 -11.24
C VAL A 17 16.13 -0.57 -10.41
N HIS A 18 16.62 0.67 -10.39
CA HIS A 18 17.77 1.04 -9.57
C HIS A 18 17.42 0.96 -8.07
N ALA A 19 18.42 0.66 -7.26
CA ALA A 19 18.30 0.83 -5.82
C ALA A 19 18.05 2.31 -5.48
N GLY A 20 17.20 2.57 -4.50
CA GLY A 20 16.89 3.94 -4.09
C GLY A 20 15.51 4.07 -3.46
N ALA A 21 15.02 5.29 -3.41
CA ALA A 21 13.73 5.60 -2.81
C ALA A 21 12.59 5.38 -3.80
N TYR A 22 11.63 4.57 -3.39
CA TYR A 22 10.33 4.43 -4.05
C TYR A 22 9.37 5.43 -3.41
N HIS A 23 8.67 6.21 -4.21
CA HIS A 23 7.66 7.15 -3.71
C HIS A 23 6.28 6.53 -3.89
N VAL A 24 5.62 6.26 -2.77
CA VAL A 24 4.29 5.64 -2.74
C VAL A 24 3.24 6.69 -2.41
N THR A 25 2.16 6.71 -3.15
CA THR A 25 1.02 7.59 -2.91
C THR A 25 -0.25 6.75 -2.84
N CYS A 26 -1.05 6.93 -1.81
CA CYS A 26 -2.36 6.29 -1.71
C CYS A 26 -3.30 7.12 -0.84
N ASP A 27 -4.58 6.80 -0.89
CA ASP A 27 -5.61 7.40 -0.06
C ASP A 27 -6.42 6.29 0.60
N ALA A 28 -6.94 6.57 1.79
CA ALA A 28 -7.82 5.64 2.48
C ALA A 28 -8.86 6.39 3.30
N VAL A 29 -10.04 5.79 3.46
CA VAL A 29 -11.04 6.23 4.42
C VAL A 29 -10.86 5.42 5.70
N ILE A 30 -10.75 6.10 6.84
CA ILE A 30 -10.48 5.48 8.13
C ILE A 30 -11.74 5.54 8.98
N ILE A 31 -12.27 4.36 9.30
CA ILE A 31 -13.50 4.22 10.11
C ILE A 31 -13.18 3.98 11.58
N GLY A 32 -12.05 3.38 11.87
CA GLY A 32 -11.58 3.12 13.23
C GLY A 32 -10.07 3.22 13.33
N SER A 33 -9.57 3.40 14.54
CA SER A 33 -8.13 3.42 14.80
C SER A 33 -7.48 2.13 14.31
N VAL A 34 -6.43 2.23 13.53
CA VAL A 34 -5.79 1.08 12.87
C VAL A 34 -4.34 1.38 12.54
N ASP A 35 -3.50 0.35 12.60
CA ASP A 35 -2.16 0.37 12.03
C ASP A 35 -2.20 -0.33 10.68
N ALA A 36 -1.83 0.39 9.61
CA ALA A 36 -1.69 -0.20 8.30
C ALA A 36 -0.23 -0.59 8.06
N ALA A 37 0.01 -1.87 7.81
CA ALA A 37 1.32 -2.36 7.40
C ALA A 37 1.39 -2.31 5.88
N PHE A 38 2.40 -1.62 5.36
CA PHE A 38 2.65 -1.50 3.93
C PHE A 38 3.86 -2.34 3.56
N THR A 39 3.77 -3.04 2.43
CA THR A 39 4.86 -3.89 1.94
C THR A 39 5.03 -3.69 0.44
N LEU A 40 6.25 -3.40 0.00
CA LEU A 40 6.64 -3.45 -1.40
C LEU A 40 7.28 -4.80 -1.67
N ILE A 41 6.84 -5.48 -2.73
CA ILE A 41 7.22 -6.85 -3.05
C ILE A 41 7.59 -6.92 -4.53
N ARG A 42 8.69 -7.65 -4.84
CA ARG A 42 8.92 -8.14 -6.19
C ARG A 42 8.31 -9.53 -6.28
N ARG A 43 7.36 -9.68 -7.18
CA ARG A 43 6.74 -10.99 -7.43
C ARG A 43 7.25 -11.57 -8.75
N ARG A 44 7.89 -12.72 -8.64
CA ARG A 44 8.43 -13.45 -9.78
C ARG A 44 7.80 -14.84 -9.80
N GLY A 45 6.81 -15.04 -10.69
CA GLY A 45 6.01 -16.26 -10.68
C GLY A 45 5.28 -16.41 -9.35
N VAL A 46 5.60 -17.45 -8.60
CA VAL A 46 5.00 -17.73 -7.28
C VAL A 46 5.91 -17.27 -6.12
N THR A 47 7.04 -16.63 -6.44
CA THR A 47 8.03 -16.23 -5.44
C THR A 47 7.92 -14.74 -5.17
N ASP A 48 7.63 -14.40 -3.92
CA ASP A 48 7.59 -13.02 -3.44
C ASP A 48 8.86 -12.69 -2.66
N THR A 49 9.48 -11.56 -3.03
CA THR A 49 10.63 -11.01 -2.31
C THR A 49 10.25 -9.66 -1.75
N THR A 50 10.31 -9.51 -0.44
CA THR A 50 10.02 -8.23 0.22
C THR A 50 11.15 -7.24 -0.07
N LEU A 51 10.79 -6.07 -0.61
CA LEU A 51 11.72 -4.99 -0.89
C LEU A 51 11.78 -3.99 0.24
N ALA A 52 10.62 -3.63 0.81
CA ALA A 52 10.49 -2.71 1.93
C ALA A 52 9.20 -2.99 2.68
N GLN A 53 9.19 -2.69 3.97
CA GLN A 53 8.00 -2.86 4.80
C GLN A 53 8.00 -1.79 5.89
N TRP A 54 6.83 -1.16 6.13
CA TRP A 54 6.68 -0.15 7.16
C TRP A 54 5.24 -0.10 7.67
N VAL A 55 5.01 0.62 8.76
CA VAL A 55 3.70 0.74 9.40
C VAL A 55 3.36 2.22 9.56
N LYS A 56 2.10 2.56 9.28
CA LYS A 56 1.52 3.88 9.53
C LYS A 56 0.31 3.72 10.42
N HIS A 57 0.27 4.47 11.54
CA HIS A 57 -0.91 4.55 12.37
C HIS A 57 -1.92 5.55 11.80
N TRP A 58 -3.19 5.15 11.77
CA TRP A 58 -4.28 5.96 11.24
C TRP A 58 -5.38 6.13 12.28
N GLU A 59 -5.98 7.33 12.30
CA GLU A 59 -7.15 7.65 13.10
C GLU A 59 -8.26 8.17 12.20
N PRO A 60 -9.54 7.92 12.57
CA PRO A 60 -10.66 8.57 11.89
C PRO A 60 -10.56 10.09 12.00
N LEU A 61 -11.07 10.79 10.98
CA LEU A 61 -11.17 12.24 11.03
C LEU A 61 -12.12 12.68 12.14
N PRO A 62 -11.87 13.86 12.78
CA PRO A 62 -12.75 14.39 13.82
C PRO A 62 -14.17 14.62 13.31
N GLY A 63 -15.16 14.51 14.21
CA GLY A 63 -16.55 14.85 13.92
C GLY A 63 -17.32 13.82 13.12
N GLY A 64 -16.82 12.59 12.97
CA GLY A 64 -17.51 11.51 12.26
C GLY A 64 -17.55 11.68 10.75
N THR A 65 -16.68 12.52 10.20
CA THR A 65 -16.56 12.72 8.75
C THR A 65 -15.72 11.60 8.14
N TYR A 66 -16.24 10.96 7.10
CA TYR A 66 -15.54 9.88 6.39
C TYR A 66 -15.09 10.39 5.03
N GLU A 67 -13.91 10.97 4.99
CA GLU A 67 -13.26 11.45 3.77
C GLU A 67 -11.95 10.71 3.56
N ALA A 68 -11.53 10.59 2.30
CA ALA A 68 -10.24 9.99 1.99
C ALA A 68 -9.10 10.80 2.60
N GLN A 69 -8.22 10.13 3.32
CA GLN A 69 -7.01 10.71 3.88
C GLN A 69 -5.84 10.36 2.96
N PRO A 70 -5.16 11.35 2.38
CA PRO A 70 -4.02 11.09 1.51
C PRO A 70 -2.79 10.67 2.32
N TYR A 71 -1.95 9.85 1.70
CA TYR A 71 -0.70 9.40 2.29
C TYR A 71 0.39 9.29 1.24
N GLU A 72 1.56 9.74 1.58
CA GLU A 72 2.77 9.62 0.77
C GLU A 72 3.90 9.09 1.64
N ALA A 73 4.74 8.24 1.06
CA ALA A 73 5.90 7.69 1.73
C ALA A 73 7.04 7.50 0.75
N ASP A 74 8.26 7.75 1.23
CA ASP A 74 9.49 7.42 0.51
C ASP A 74 10.18 6.29 1.24
N GLU A 75 10.35 5.15 0.58
CA GLU A 75 10.96 3.97 1.19
C GLU A 75 12.10 3.47 0.31
N THR A 76 13.28 3.37 0.89
CA THR A 76 14.47 2.88 0.21
C THR A 76 14.41 1.36 0.08
N ALA A 77 14.70 0.87 -1.11
CA ALA A 77 14.71 -0.55 -1.39
C ALA A 77 15.88 -0.92 -2.33
N PRO A 78 16.28 -2.21 -2.34
CA PRO A 78 17.33 -2.66 -3.23
C PRO A 78 16.93 -2.64 -4.70
N ALA A 79 17.90 -2.73 -5.58
CA ALA A 79 17.68 -2.82 -7.02
C ALA A 79 16.90 -4.10 -7.37
N ILE A 80 16.15 -4.02 -8.45
CA ILE A 80 15.51 -5.18 -9.07
C ILE A 80 16.21 -5.47 -10.38
N ASP A 81 16.73 -6.68 -10.49
CA ASP A 81 17.29 -7.22 -11.73
C ASP A 81 16.13 -7.87 -12.48
N TRP A 82 15.56 -7.14 -13.41
CA TRP A 82 14.28 -7.50 -14.03
C TRP A 82 14.37 -8.79 -14.84
N GLN A 83 13.36 -9.61 -14.68
CA GLN A 83 13.08 -10.77 -15.55
C GLN A 83 11.66 -10.65 -16.09
N ALA A 84 11.44 -11.18 -17.28
CA ALA A 84 10.12 -11.13 -17.92
C ALA A 84 9.05 -11.74 -17.00
N GLY A 85 7.94 -11.03 -16.82
CA GLY A 85 6.85 -11.43 -15.95
C GLY A 85 6.94 -10.90 -14.52
N ASP A 86 8.03 -10.24 -14.16
CA ASP A 86 8.16 -9.62 -12.82
C ASP A 86 7.07 -8.58 -12.59
N GLN A 87 6.54 -8.59 -11.36
CA GLN A 87 5.58 -7.59 -10.91
C GLN A 87 6.11 -6.88 -9.66
N LEU A 88 5.78 -5.60 -9.55
CA LEU A 88 5.88 -4.85 -8.31
C LEU A 88 4.51 -4.91 -7.63
N VAL A 89 4.49 -5.34 -6.38
CA VAL A 89 3.26 -5.48 -5.61
C VAL A 89 3.31 -4.54 -4.42
N PHE A 90 2.24 -3.78 -4.25
CA PHE A 90 2.01 -2.96 -3.07
C PHE A 90 0.89 -3.60 -2.26
N ARG A 91 1.25 -4.09 -1.07
CA ARG A 91 0.32 -4.75 -0.16
C ARG A 91 0.10 -3.87 1.06
N TYR A 92 -1.13 -3.80 1.53
CA TYR A 92 -1.45 -3.20 2.82
C TYR A 92 -2.34 -4.13 3.62
N ALA A 93 -2.12 -4.13 4.94
CA ALA A 93 -2.82 -4.97 5.88
C ALA A 93 -3.27 -4.15 7.09
N ALA A 94 -4.49 -4.39 7.55
CA ALA A 94 -5.02 -3.75 8.75
C ALA A 94 -4.59 -4.56 9.99
N MET A 95 -3.96 -3.87 10.94
CA MET A 95 -3.46 -4.44 12.18
C MET A 95 -3.95 -3.63 13.38
N ASN A 96 -3.91 -4.24 14.56
CA ASN A 96 -4.18 -3.56 15.83
C ASN A 96 -5.49 -2.79 15.83
N THR A 97 -6.54 -3.39 15.27
CA THR A 97 -7.88 -2.82 15.24
C THR A 97 -8.91 -3.89 15.59
N THR A 98 -10.01 -3.47 16.18
CA THR A 98 -11.17 -4.32 16.41
C THR A 98 -12.37 -3.85 15.57
N THR A 99 -12.20 -2.77 14.81
CA THR A 99 -13.29 -2.15 14.03
C THR A 99 -13.40 -2.85 12.68
N PRO A 100 -14.59 -3.39 12.33
CA PRO A 100 -14.85 -3.84 10.97
C PRO A 100 -14.66 -2.68 9.99
N ASP A 101 -14.04 -2.94 8.85
CA ASP A 101 -13.77 -1.94 7.81
C ASP A 101 -13.02 -0.70 8.33
N ALA A 102 -12.10 -0.90 9.28
CA ALA A 102 -11.35 0.21 9.87
C ALA A 102 -10.54 1.00 8.83
N PHE A 103 -10.00 0.30 7.83
CA PHE A 103 -9.18 0.87 6.77
C PHE A 103 -9.80 0.52 5.42
N ILE A 104 -10.28 1.55 4.69
CA ILE A 104 -10.88 1.38 3.37
C ILE A 104 -10.01 2.08 2.34
N PRO A 105 -9.13 1.35 1.64
CA PRO A 105 -8.28 1.95 0.62
C PRO A 105 -9.09 2.37 -0.59
N ASN A 106 -8.59 3.36 -1.33
CA ASN A 106 -9.22 3.80 -2.56
C ASN A 106 -9.32 2.63 -3.56
N GLY A 107 -10.47 2.54 -4.23
CA GLY A 107 -10.81 1.43 -5.12
C GLY A 107 -11.59 0.33 -4.44
N ASP A 108 -11.90 0.44 -3.13
CA ASP A 108 -12.61 -0.57 -2.36
C ASP A 108 -13.93 0.00 -1.81
N GLY A 109 -15.04 -0.46 -2.38
CA GLY A 109 -16.38 -0.16 -1.91
C GLY A 109 -16.86 1.28 -2.13
N PRO A 110 -18.02 1.62 -1.53
CA PRO A 110 -18.70 2.89 -1.82
C PRO A 110 -18.03 4.13 -1.24
N PHE A 111 -17.11 3.98 -0.31
CA PHE A 111 -16.37 5.10 0.30
C PHE A 111 -15.06 5.39 -0.43
N SER A 112 -14.83 4.76 -1.55
CA SER A 112 -13.60 4.85 -2.30
C SER A 112 -13.54 6.14 -3.10
N HIS A 113 -12.98 7.18 -2.51
CA HIS A 113 -12.73 8.47 -3.14
C HIS A 113 -11.25 8.79 -3.06
N GLY A 114 -10.73 9.48 -4.08
CA GLY A 114 -9.33 9.90 -4.07
C GLY A 114 -8.49 9.04 -4.99
N ARG A 115 -7.21 8.84 -4.64
CA ARG A 115 -6.24 8.22 -5.54
C ARG A 115 -6.11 6.73 -5.33
N ILE A 116 -6.13 5.97 -6.44
CA ILE A 116 -5.65 4.59 -6.41
C ILE A 116 -4.15 4.60 -6.09
N PRO A 117 -3.61 3.54 -5.48
CA PRO A 117 -2.18 3.49 -5.18
C PRO A 117 -1.33 3.72 -6.40
N SER A 118 -0.30 4.53 -6.27
CA SER A 118 0.69 4.76 -7.31
C SER A 118 2.09 4.73 -6.71
N ILE A 119 3.05 4.30 -7.53
CA ILE A 119 4.44 4.15 -7.10
C ILE A 119 5.34 4.76 -8.16
N ALA A 120 6.12 5.77 -7.74
CA ALA A 120 7.22 6.28 -8.55
C ALA A 120 8.49 5.51 -8.21
N LEU A 121 9.10 4.94 -9.22
CA LEU A 121 10.33 4.16 -9.08
C LEU A 121 11.53 5.08 -8.84
N PRO A 122 12.61 4.59 -8.22
CA PRO A 122 13.86 5.34 -8.12
C PRO A 122 14.37 5.75 -9.51
N PRO A 123 14.90 6.96 -9.67
CA PRO A 123 15.44 7.42 -10.94
C PRO A 123 16.73 6.68 -11.36
#